data_99a68fae8c643d6165e59521aec2fc00
#
_entry.id   99a68fae8c643d6165e59521aec2fc00
#
_cell.length_a   1.000
_cell.length_b   1.000
_cell.length_c   1.000
_cell.angle_alpha   90.00
_cell.angle_beta   90.00
_cell.angle_gamma   90.00
#
_symmetry.space_group_name_H-M   'P 1'
#
loop_
_entity.id
_entity.type
_entity.pdbx_description
1 polymer ?
#
loop_
_entity_poly.entity_id
_entity_poly.type
_entity_poly.pdbx_seq_one_letter_code
_entity_poly.pdbx_strand_id
1 'polypeptide(L)'
;MPLVNFSNVDFDQIKESIKDYLRANSNFTDYDFEGSNLSAIIDTLAYNTYISSYNANMITNEVFIDSATLRENVVSLARNIGYVPRSRKAAVTDVSFSVDASNTTAVTLTLKAGIVL
;
A
#
# COMPACT_ATOMS: atom_id res chain seq x y z
N MET A 1 3.60 -5.15 -10.18
CA MET A 1 4.64 -4.29 -10.80
C MET A 1 5.81 -4.14 -9.85
N PRO A 2 7.05 -4.01 -10.34
CA PRO A 2 8.17 -3.73 -9.46
C PRO A 2 8.01 -2.34 -8.85
N LEU A 3 8.27 -2.22 -7.56
CA LEU A 3 8.36 -0.93 -6.87
C LEU A 3 9.49 -0.11 -7.49
N VAL A 4 9.25 1.15 -7.74
CA VAL A 4 10.26 2.06 -8.28
C VAL A 4 10.97 2.74 -7.13
N ASN A 5 12.29 2.60 -7.06
CA ASN A 5 13.12 3.33 -6.11
C ASN A 5 13.58 4.63 -6.76
N PHE A 6 13.14 5.75 -6.24
CA PHE A 6 13.50 7.09 -6.73
C PHE A 6 14.74 7.66 -6.03
N SER A 7 15.11 7.10 -4.89
CA SER A 7 16.29 7.49 -4.13
C SER A 7 17.07 6.26 -3.68
N ASN A 8 18.38 6.41 -3.57
CA ASN A 8 19.21 5.38 -2.97
C ASN A 8 18.92 5.28 -1.47
N VAL A 9 18.54 4.08 -1.02
CA VAL A 9 18.15 3.80 0.36
C VAL A 9 19.17 2.83 0.98
N ASP A 10 20.46 3.16 0.83
CA ASP A 10 21.55 2.44 1.46
C ASP A 10 22.21 3.33 2.51
N PHE A 11 22.13 2.91 3.76
CA PHE A 11 22.66 3.66 4.90
C PHE A 11 24.15 3.92 4.80
N ASP A 12 24.92 2.90 4.40
CA ASP A 12 26.37 3.01 4.32
C ASP A 12 26.83 3.96 3.19
N GLN A 13 26.12 3.93 2.06
CA GLN A 13 26.37 4.87 0.96
C GLN A 13 26.02 6.31 1.35
N ILE A 14 24.94 6.52 2.08
CA ILE A 14 24.57 7.84 2.59
C ILE A 14 25.63 8.34 3.56
N LYS A 15 26.09 7.49 4.48
CA LYS A 15 27.14 7.81 5.44
C LYS A 15 28.45 8.21 4.74
N GLU A 16 28.90 7.42 3.78
CA GLU A 16 30.11 7.75 2.99
C GLU A 16 29.96 9.05 2.19
N SER A 17 28.79 9.28 1.59
CA SER A 17 28.51 10.55 0.88
C SER A 17 28.59 11.76 1.81
N ILE A 18 28.13 11.65 3.05
CA ILE A 18 28.25 12.73 4.04
C ILE A 18 29.73 12.95 4.41
N LYS A 19 30.51 11.88 4.62
CA LYS A 19 31.93 11.97 4.91
C LYS A 19 32.70 12.62 3.76
N ASP A 20 32.43 12.22 2.52
CA ASP A 20 33.06 12.76 1.34
C ASP A 20 32.74 14.25 1.15
N TYR A 21 31.51 14.65 1.41
CA TYR A 21 31.11 16.06 1.41
C TYR A 21 31.90 16.86 2.48
N LEU A 22 32.09 16.32 3.67
CA LEU A 22 32.85 16.95 4.74
C LEU A 22 34.35 17.00 4.40
N ARG A 23 34.93 15.93 3.81
CA ARG A 23 36.33 15.91 3.35
C ARG A 23 36.60 16.90 2.24
N ALA A 24 35.62 17.16 1.38
CA ALA A 24 35.73 18.19 0.35
C ALA A 24 35.86 19.61 0.92
N ASN A 25 35.47 19.79 2.18
CA ASN A 25 35.65 21.06 2.89
C ASN A 25 37.05 21.11 3.49
N SER A 26 37.81 22.18 3.20
CA SER A 26 39.22 22.36 3.60
C SER A 26 39.51 22.21 5.09
N ASN A 27 38.48 22.39 5.95
CA ASN A 27 38.64 22.30 7.40
C ASN A 27 38.64 20.86 7.92
N PHE A 28 38.25 19.86 7.10
CA PHE A 28 38.09 18.47 7.50
C PHE A 28 38.89 17.46 6.66
N THR A 29 39.86 17.91 5.89
CA THR A 29 40.61 17.08 4.92
C THR A 29 41.32 15.88 5.58
N ASP A 30 41.89 16.07 6.78
CA ASP A 30 42.62 15.03 7.53
C ASP A 30 41.90 14.60 8.82
N TYR A 31 40.62 14.85 8.89
CA TYR A 31 39.84 14.56 10.10
C TYR A 31 39.48 13.07 10.21
N ASP A 32 39.79 12.46 11.37
CA ASP A 32 39.34 11.09 11.67
C ASP A 32 37.88 11.09 12.10
N PHE A 33 37.01 10.76 11.15
CA PHE A 33 35.57 10.69 11.39
C PHE A 33 35.15 9.49 12.25
N GLU A 34 35.91 8.38 12.22
CA GLU A 34 35.57 7.16 12.93
C GLU A 34 35.92 7.23 14.42
N GLY A 35 37.06 7.87 14.75
CA GLY A 35 37.52 8.01 16.12
C GLY A 35 36.93 9.18 16.90
N SER A 36 36.11 9.99 16.28
CA SER A 36 35.59 11.22 16.89
C SER A 36 34.12 11.17 17.26
N ASN A 37 33.71 12.05 18.19
CA ASN A 37 32.30 12.26 18.52
C ASN A 37 31.45 12.72 17.31
N LEU A 38 32.09 13.20 16.24
CA LEU A 38 31.43 13.58 15.01
C LEU A 38 30.84 12.35 14.28
N SER A 39 31.40 11.17 14.50
CA SER A 39 30.85 9.92 13.97
C SER A 39 29.38 9.71 14.38
N ALA A 40 29.04 9.96 15.64
CA ALA A 40 27.67 9.83 16.13
C ALA A 40 26.70 10.83 15.46
N ILE A 41 27.19 12.03 15.13
CA ILE A 41 26.39 13.04 14.42
C ILE A 41 26.17 12.60 12.97
N ILE A 42 27.23 12.11 12.31
CA ILE A 42 27.14 11.59 10.93
C ILE A 42 26.17 10.40 10.87
N ASP A 43 26.24 9.48 11.82
CA ASP A 43 25.33 8.34 11.91
C ASP A 43 23.87 8.79 12.09
N THR A 44 23.63 9.78 12.93
CA THR A 44 22.30 10.36 13.14
C THR A 44 21.76 11.03 11.87
N LEU A 45 22.60 11.79 11.16
CA LEU A 45 22.23 12.43 9.89
C LEU A 45 21.97 11.39 8.79
N ALA A 46 22.83 10.36 8.69
CA ALA A 46 22.66 9.28 7.74
C ALA A 46 21.35 8.51 8.01
N TYR A 47 21.05 8.22 9.29
CA TYR A 47 19.82 7.55 9.66
C TYR A 47 18.58 8.39 9.33
N ASN A 48 18.60 9.69 9.62
CA ASN A 48 17.50 10.59 9.27
C ASN A 48 17.29 10.66 7.74
N THR A 49 18.37 10.75 6.97
CA THR A 49 18.31 10.75 5.50
C THR A 49 17.78 9.42 4.98
N TYR A 50 18.22 8.30 5.55
CA TYR A 50 17.72 6.96 5.23
C TYR A 50 16.21 6.86 5.41
N ILE A 51 15.69 7.22 6.59
CA ILE A 51 14.25 7.20 6.89
C ILE A 51 13.47 8.14 5.98
N SER A 52 13.99 9.34 5.73
CA SER A 52 13.35 10.31 4.84
C SER A 52 13.27 9.80 3.39
N SER A 53 14.33 9.17 2.89
CA SER A 53 14.37 8.56 1.56
C SER A 53 13.41 7.38 1.45
N TYR A 54 13.36 6.53 2.48
CA TYR A 54 12.41 5.42 2.55
C TYR A 54 10.96 5.92 2.49
N ASN A 55 10.62 6.91 3.30
CA ASN A 55 9.29 7.52 3.30
C ASN A 55 8.96 8.17 1.96
N ALA A 56 9.91 8.85 1.33
CA ALA A 56 9.72 9.44 0.00
C ALA A 56 9.42 8.39 -1.06
N ASN A 57 10.16 7.28 -1.08
CA ASN A 57 9.90 6.16 -1.98
C ASN A 57 8.52 5.54 -1.73
N MET A 58 8.14 5.35 -0.46
CA MET A 58 6.85 4.80 -0.09
C MET A 58 5.71 5.71 -0.56
N ILE A 59 5.78 7.01 -0.27
CA ILE A 59 4.78 7.98 -0.70
C ILE A 59 4.67 8.00 -2.23
N THR A 60 5.80 8.00 -2.95
CA THR A 60 5.81 8.03 -4.41
C THR A 60 5.15 6.79 -5.01
N ASN A 61 5.39 5.61 -4.44
CA ASN A 61 4.73 4.38 -4.90
C ASN A 61 3.23 4.39 -4.61
N GLU A 62 2.78 5.01 -3.53
CA GLU A 62 1.35 5.11 -3.19
C GLU A 62 0.58 6.14 -4.04
N VAL A 63 1.25 7.02 -4.76
CA VAL A 63 0.61 7.99 -5.68
C VAL A 63 0.07 7.32 -6.95
N PHE A 64 0.69 6.22 -7.39
CA PHE A 64 0.28 5.53 -8.60
C PHE A 64 -0.59 4.32 -8.28
N ILE A 65 -1.72 4.21 -8.97
CA ILE A 65 -2.70 3.12 -8.75
C ILE A 65 -2.09 1.73 -8.96
N ASP A 66 -1.10 1.61 -9.85
CA ASP A 66 -0.45 0.34 -10.20
C ASP A 66 0.55 -0.14 -9.14
N SER A 67 1.12 0.79 -8.36
CA SER A 67 2.12 0.51 -7.33
C SER A 67 1.60 0.69 -5.91
N ALA A 68 0.42 1.30 -5.75
CA ALA A 68 -0.20 1.52 -4.44
C ALA A 68 -0.54 0.18 -3.77
N THR A 69 -0.12 0.04 -2.52
CA THR A 69 -0.32 -1.16 -1.71
C THR A 69 -1.45 -1.00 -0.70
N LEU A 70 -1.69 0.21 -0.22
CA LEU A 70 -2.74 0.50 0.73
C LEU A 70 -4.10 0.58 0.04
N ARG A 71 -5.02 -0.31 0.45
CA ARG A 71 -6.37 -0.38 -0.12
C ARG A 71 -7.09 0.97 -0.12
N GLU A 72 -6.92 1.78 0.92
CA GLU A 72 -7.57 3.09 1.03
C GLU A 72 -7.06 4.06 -0.02
N ASN A 73 -5.75 4.05 -0.30
CA ASN A 73 -5.14 4.85 -1.35
C ASN A 73 -5.61 4.42 -2.74
N VAL A 74 -5.64 3.11 -3.00
CA VAL A 74 -6.15 2.55 -4.26
C VAL A 74 -7.60 2.97 -4.49
N VAL A 75 -8.46 2.89 -3.45
CA VAL A 75 -9.87 3.32 -3.53
C VAL A 75 -9.97 4.82 -3.78
N SER A 76 -9.13 5.63 -3.14
CA SER A 76 -9.10 7.08 -3.32
C SER A 76 -8.70 7.45 -4.75
N LEU A 77 -7.63 6.85 -5.26
CA LEU A 77 -7.16 7.04 -6.63
C LEU A 77 -8.21 6.59 -7.66
N ALA A 78 -8.85 5.44 -7.43
CA ALA A 78 -9.91 4.93 -8.29
C ALA A 78 -11.12 5.88 -8.35
N ARG A 79 -11.47 6.52 -7.24
CA ARG A 79 -12.54 7.54 -7.22
C ARG A 79 -12.21 8.77 -8.05
N ASN A 80 -10.95 9.20 -8.07
CA ASN A 80 -10.50 10.33 -8.86
C ASN A 80 -10.70 10.11 -10.38
N ILE A 81 -10.65 8.86 -10.84
CA ILE A 81 -10.93 8.48 -12.23
C ILE A 81 -12.39 8.05 -12.46
N GLY A 82 -13.28 8.28 -11.49
CA GLY A 82 -14.71 8.02 -11.60
C GLY A 82 -15.14 6.57 -11.25
N TYR A 83 -14.22 5.71 -10.83
CA TYR A 83 -14.56 4.34 -10.41
C TYR A 83 -14.92 4.29 -8.94
N VAL A 84 -16.15 3.82 -8.65
CA VAL A 84 -16.60 3.60 -7.27
C VAL A 84 -16.60 2.10 -6.97
N PRO A 85 -15.66 1.60 -6.15
CA PRO A 85 -15.62 0.19 -5.79
C PRO A 85 -16.88 -0.18 -4.99
N ARG A 86 -17.50 -1.30 -5.38
CA ARG A 86 -18.69 -1.84 -4.71
C ARG A 86 -18.29 -3.06 -3.88
N SER A 87 -19.00 -3.27 -2.80
CA SER A 87 -18.90 -4.51 -2.03
C SER A 87 -19.45 -5.70 -2.82
N ARG A 88 -19.04 -6.90 -2.42
CA ARG A 88 -19.64 -8.14 -2.97
C ARG A 88 -21.13 -8.16 -2.68
N LYS A 89 -21.92 -8.52 -3.67
CA LYS A 89 -23.34 -8.79 -3.53
C LYS A 89 -23.58 -10.28 -3.74
N ALA A 90 -24.52 -10.83 -3.01
CA ALA A 90 -25.00 -12.18 -3.28
C ALA A 90 -25.65 -12.22 -4.66
N ALA A 91 -25.54 -13.34 -5.34
CA ALA A 91 -26.28 -13.59 -6.57
C ALA A 91 -27.77 -13.63 -6.24
N VAL A 92 -28.58 -13.02 -7.08
CA VAL A 92 -30.04 -13.04 -6.98
C VAL A 92 -30.57 -13.54 -8.31
N THR A 93 -31.49 -14.48 -8.26
CA THR A 93 -32.16 -14.99 -9.45
C THR A 93 -33.65 -15.17 -9.13
N ASP A 94 -34.46 -14.98 -10.14
CA ASP A 94 -35.90 -15.29 -10.07
C ASP A 94 -36.12 -16.72 -10.60
N VAL A 95 -36.77 -17.55 -9.80
CA VAL A 95 -37.08 -18.92 -10.16
C VAL A 95 -38.57 -19.07 -10.31
N SER A 96 -39.01 -19.46 -11.49
CA SER A 96 -40.40 -19.83 -11.76
C SER A 96 -40.57 -21.31 -11.54
N PHE A 97 -41.55 -21.72 -10.77
CA PHE A 97 -41.91 -23.12 -10.57
C PHE A 97 -43.38 -23.28 -10.69
N SER A 98 -43.82 -24.43 -11.16
CA SER A 98 -45.23 -24.87 -11.20
C SER A 98 -45.40 -26.06 -10.29
N VAL A 99 -46.52 -26.08 -9.53
CA VAL A 99 -46.88 -27.20 -8.67
C VAL A 99 -48.18 -27.79 -9.19
N ASP A 100 -48.13 -29.08 -9.53
CA ASP A 100 -49.31 -29.83 -9.90
C ASP A 100 -49.94 -30.41 -8.63
N ALA A 101 -51.14 -29.93 -8.27
CA ALA A 101 -51.91 -30.33 -7.12
C ALA A 101 -53.14 -31.21 -7.50
N SER A 102 -53.16 -31.78 -8.72
CA SER A 102 -54.31 -32.54 -9.22
C SER A 102 -54.64 -33.76 -8.38
N ASN A 103 -53.73 -34.29 -7.59
CA ASN A 103 -53.89 -35.46 -6.74
C ASN A 103 -54.14 -35.14 -5.26
N THR A 104 -54.39 -33.89 -4.92
CA THR A 104 -54.60 -33.49 -3.51
C THR A 104 -55.91 -32.71 -3.35
N THR A 105 -56.56 -32.89 -2.20
CA THR A 105 -57.77 -32.13 -1.80
C THR A 105 -57.40 -30.78 -1.12
N ALA A 106 -56.09 -30.43 -1.07
CA ALA A 106 -55.62 -29.20 -0.47
C ALA A 106 -56.01 -27.97 -1.31
N VAL A 107 -56.73 -27.05 -0.71
CA VAL A 107 -57.24 -25.83 -1.36
C VAL A 107 -56.20 -24.69 -1.32
N THR A 108 -55.19 -24.79 -0.48
CA THR A 108 -54.19 -23.76 -0.30
C THR A 108 -52.79 -24.33 -0.22
N LEU A 109 -51.85 -23.75 -0.99
CA LEU A 109 -50.43 -24.05 -0.93
C LEU A 109 -49.68 -22.85 -0.31
N THR A 110 -49.00 -23.07 0.78
CA THR A 110 -48.26 -22.02 1.46
C THR A 110 -46.77 -22.26 1.26
N LEU A 111 -46.09 -21.34 0.57
CA LEU A 111 -44.66 -21.30 0.48
C LEU A 111 -44.09 -20.54 1.68
N LYS A 112 -43.26 -21.20 2.48
CA LYS A 112 -42.55 -20.53 3.57
C LYS A 112 -41.26 -19.87 3.04
N ALA A 113 -41.04 -18.62 3.39
CA ALA A 113 -39.78 -17.95 3.13
C ALA A 113 -38.61 -18.68 3.83
N GLY A 114 -37.49 -18.85 3.13
CA GLY A 114 -36.29 -19.49 3.68
C GLY A 114 -36.10 -20.95 3.31
N ILE A 115 -36.84 -21.49 2.34
CA ILE A 115 -36.50 -22.80 1.76
C ILE A 115 -35.21 -22.66 0.95
N VAL A 116 -34.15 -23.34 1.40
CA VAL A 116 -32.93 -23.56 0.62
C VAL A 116 -33.15 -24.84 -0.15
N LEU A 117 -33.15 -24.72 -1.47
CA LEU A 117 -33.16 -25.86 -2.41
C LEU A 117 -31.77 -26.46 -2.55
#